data_3f0543c688cc44f1be96600889f3c725
#
_entry.id   3f0543c688cc44f1be96600889f3c725
#
_cell.length_a   1.000
_cell.length_b   1.000
_cell.length_c   1.000
_cell.angle_alpha   90.00
_cell.angle_beta   90.00
_cell.angle_gamma   90.00
#
_symmetry.space_group_name_H-M   'P 1'
#
loop_
_entity.id
_entity.type
_entity.pdbx_description
1 polymer ?
#
loop_
_entity_poly.entity_id
_entity_poly.type
_entity_poly.pdbx_seq_one_letter_code
_entity_poly.pdbx_strand_id
1 'polypeptide(L)'
;MADWNQICAAAFVGFLGGLVSVYLKTSKRKPPTAVKGRPDTILFAVNTEYGLSSVHLATIFSLLKNHPNYKIHIASFPSFASKVDRIRTYAGRQNSSSSDVVFHELPGPEFGPATMLPSEMIIRPPGIRSIDTVMKAVQVYLAPWTGEDHLRMHGFMRDLIRDLDPGVVVLDIFLRPAMDAARSERRLHAVLAPNVLADIFGSTQPWCSGLWKFPAMGSAHTFPIPWSSIPSNIYQAGCFLYSMTFCPKQASKQKYLNDNGLLDPISYFNFHDPPLGHLICQDTPNASIPLIRTPPNVTTTGPIAISVATAEEQDPELANWLKKAPTVLINLGSFFRYDEERARAMAGSLKVVLERTEVQVLWKIMPNTEPVLEDSVWMPLVENYVKSVRLRVEKWLSADPLSLLETGHVILSVHHGEASSYHEAVSAGVPHLVVPAWLDCYNYAALAESFKLGVRGNYKAAPGISQDELTEAFLTMLDGGPSCVKMRTNAKRLAKSIARPGRDVAADRIAELAVGGR
;
A
#
# COMPACT_ATOMS: atom_id res chain seq x y z
N MET A 1 -23.08 35.11 -5.69
CA MET A 1 -22.50 34.06 -4.84
C MET A 1 -23.58 33.01 -4.65
N ALA A 2 -23.42 31.83 -5.22
CA ALA A 2 -24.39 30.74 -5.03
C ALA A 2 -24.34 30.32 -3.57
N ASP A 3 -25.51 30.14 -2.96
CA ASP A 3 -25.66 29.71 -1.58
C ASP A 3 -25.02 28.32 -1.40
N TRP A 4 -24.19 28.16 -0.39
CA TRP A 4 -23.49 26.90 -0.08
C TRP A 4 -24.46 25.71 0.01
N ASN A 5 -25.68 25.94 0.49
CA ASN A 5 -26.72 24.93 0.54
C ASN A 5 -27.19 24.47 -0.85
N GLN A 6 -27.20 25.38 -1.83
CA GLN A 6 -27.56 25.04 -3.22
C GLN A 6 -26.47 24.25 -3.92
N ILE A 7 -25.18 24.55 -3.62
CA ILE A 7 -24.02 23.80 -4.15
C ILE A 7 -24.00 22.38 -3.55
N CYS A 8 -24.23 22.24 -2.26
CA CYS A 8 -24.31 20.93 -1.61
C CYS A 8 -25.52 20.11 -2.09
N ALA A 9 -26.68 20.73 -2.30
CA ALA A 9 -27.85 20.05 -2.84
C ALA A 9 -27.65 19.63 -4.31
N ALA A 10 -27.07 20.46 -5.14
CA ALA A 10 -26.76 20.13 -6.54
C ALA A 10 -25.72 19.02 -6.64
N ALA A 11 -24.67 19.03 -5.77
CA ALA A 11 -23.68 17.98 -5.67
C ALA A 11 -24.31 16.64 -5.23
N PHE A 12 -25.25 16.67 -4.27
CA PHE A 12 -25.95 15.48 -3.81
C PHE A 12 -26.89 14.89 -4.87
N VAL A 13 -27.62 15.72 -5.61
CA VAL A 13 -28.50 15.27 -6.71
C VAL A 13 -27.66 14.75 -7.89
N GLY A 14 -26.56 15.41 -8.23
CA GLY A 14 -25.60 14.92 -9.23
C GLY A 14 -24.96 13.58 -8.85
N PHE A 15 -24.69 13.39 -7.57
CA PHE A 15 -24.19 12.15 -6.98
C PHE A 15 -25.18 10.98 -7.14
N LEU A 16 -26.44 11.19 -6.74
CA LEU A 16 -27.48 10.16 -6.89
C LEU A 16 -27.73 9.83 -8.37
N GLY A 17 -27.77 10.83 -9.24
CA GLY A 17 -27.90 10.63 -10.70
C GLY A 17 -26.72 9.88 -11.31
N GLY A 18 -25.49 10.16 -10.85
CA GLY A 18 -24.28 9.46 -11.26
C GLY A 18 -24.26 7.99 -10.83
N LEU A 19 -24.63 7.69 -9.59
CA LEU A 19 -24.73 6.31 -9.09
C LEU A 19 -25.79 5.50 -9.84
N VAL A 20 -26.95 6.09 -10.11
CA VAL A 20 -28.01 5.46 -10.89
C VAL A 20 -27.57 5.23 -12.34
N SER A 21 -26.87 6.19 -12.96
CA SER A 21 -26.36 6.07 -14.33
C SER A 21 -25.28 4.98 -14.45
N VAL A 22 -24.37 4.87 -13.48
CA VAL A 22 -23.35 3.81 -13.42
C VAL A 22 -24.02 2.45 -13.22
N TYR A 23 -24.98 2.36 -12.29
CA TYR A 23 -25.73 1.13 -12.05
C TYR A 23 -26.51 0.65 -13.29
N LEU A 24 -27.15 1.56 -14.01
CA LEU A 24 -27.92 1.23 -15.23
C LEU A 24 -27.01 0.87 -16.42
N LYS A 25 -25.79 1.41 -16.51
CA LYS A 25 -24.83 1.06 -17.57
C LYS A 25 -24.16 -0.29 -17.34
N THR A 26 -23.87 -0.67 -16.09
CA THR A 26 -23.20 -1.94 -15.77
C THR A 26 -24.11 -3.15 -15.84
N SER A 27 -25.43 -2.98 -15.72
CA SER A 27 -26.38 -4.10 -15.61
C SER A 27 -26.72 -4.81 -16.93
N LYS A 28 -26.27 -4.36 -18.11
CA LYS A 28 -26.77 -4.85 -19.42
C LYS A 28 -25.75 -5.53 -20.35
N ARG A 29 -24.48 -5.60 -19.99
CA ARG A 29 -23.49 -6.27 -20.85
C ARG A 29 -23.34 -7.74 -20.46
N LYS A 30 -23.52 -8.67 -21.41
CA LYS A 30 -23.07 -10.06 -21.21
C LYS A 30 -21.56 -10.03 -20.97
N PRO A 31 -21.08 -10.71 -19.91
CA PRO A 31 -19.65 -10.76 -19.65
C PRO A 31 -18.92 -11.36 -20.87
N PRO A 32 -17.78 -10.79 -21.28
CA PRO A 32 -17.02 -11.33 -22.39
C PRO A 32 -16.49 -12.73 -22.02
N THR A 33 -16.43 -13.63 -23.00
CA THR A 33 -15.80 -14.94 -22.82
C THR A 33 -14.29 -14.77 -22.76
N ALA A 34 -13.66 -15.35 -21.73
CA ALA A 34 -12.22 -15.33 -21.58
C ALA A 34 -11.51 -16.03 -22.73
N VAL A 35 -10.43 -15.45 -23.21
CA VAL A 35 -9.46 -16.13 -24.09
C VAL A 35 -8.47 -16.88 -23.21
N LYS A 36 -8.42 -18.21 -23.35
CA LYS A 36 -7.48 -19.04 -22.60
C LYS A 36 -6.09 -18.90 -23.20
N GLY A 37 -5.07 -18.78 -22.34
CA GLY A 37 -3.68 -18.76 -22.72
C GLY A 37 -2.95 -20.03 -22.29
N ARG A 38 -1.62 -19.99 -22.38
CA ARG A 38 -0.74 -21.07 -21.96
C ARG A 38 -0.75 -21.21 -20.44
N PRO A 39 -1.16 -22.37 -19.89
CA PRO A 39 -1.35 -22.54 -18.46
C PRO A 39 -0.04 -22.48 -17.64
N ASP A 40 1.11 -22.65 -18.29
CA ASP A 40 2.44 -22.59 -17.70
C ASP A 40 3.08 -21.20 -17.72
N THR A 41 2.39 -20.19 -18.25
CA THR A 41 2.93 -18.85 -18.47
C THR A 41 2.14 -17.80 -17.69
N ILE A 42 2.83 -17.04 -16.86
CA ILE A 42 2.27 -15.96 -16.03
C ILE A 42 2.96 -14.65 -16.40
N LEU A 43 2.17 -13.60 -16.69
CA LEU A 43 2.67 -12.26 -16.97
C LEU A 43 2.31 -11.31 -15.83
N PHE A 44 3.32 -10.72 -15.18
CA PHE A 44 3.16 -9.64 -14.23
C PHE A 44 3.35 -8.28 -14.92
N ALA A 45 2.50 -7.31 -14.60
CA ALA A 45 2.68 -5.92 -14.99
C ALA A 45 2.66 -5.04 -13.73
N VAL A 46 3.80 -4.41 -13.40
CA VAL A 46 4.09 -3.88 -12.07
C VAL A 46 4.65 -2.45 -12.16
N ASN A 47 4.18 -1.55 -11.28
CA ASN A 47 4.81 -0.26 -11.02
C ASN A 47 6.08 -0.41 -10.18
N THR A 48 6.88 0.67 -10.12
CA THR A 48 8.18 0.65 -9.42
C THR A 48 8.11 1.10 -7.96
N GLU A 49 7.06 1.84 -7.57
CA GLU A 49 6.84 2.31 -6.20
C GLU A 49 6.78 1.14 -5.22
N TYR A 50 7.58 1.23 -4.16
CA TYR A 50 7.76 0.10 -3.23
C TYR A 50 6.43 -0.33 -2.57
N GLY A 51 5.58 0.61 -2.17
CA GLY A 51 4.28 0.34 -1.57
C GLY A 51 3.34 -0.46 -2.47
N LEU A 52 3.46 -0.32 -3.80
CA LEU A 52 2.69 -1.06 -4.79
C LEU A 52 3.38 -2.37 -5.19
N SER A 53 4.67 -2.31 -5.44
CA SER A 53 5.46 -3.41 -6.01
C SER A 53 5.86 -4.50 -5.01
N SER A 54 5.91 -4.21 -3.72
CA SER A 54 6.34 -5.16 -2.68
C SER A 54 5.49 -6.44 -2.64
N VAL A 55 4.17 -6.32 -2.81
CA VAL A 55 3.25 -7.48 -2.86
C VAL A 55 3.49 -8.34 -4.11
N HIS A 56 3.83 -7.71 -5.24
CA HIS A 56 4.20 -8.43 -6.46
C HIS A 56 5.53 -9.16 -6.30
N LEU A 57 6.56 -8.48 -5.77
CA LEU A 57 7.86 -9.11 -5.50
C LEU A 57 7.75 -10.29 -4.54
N ALA A 58 6.96 -10.14 -3.46
CA ALA A 58 6.72 -11.20 -2.49
C ALA A 58 6.02 -12.41 -3.14
N THR A 59 5.02 -12.16 -3.98
CA THR A 59 4.26 -13.21 -4.67
C THR A 59 5.10 -13.89 -5.75
N ILE A 60 5.88 -13.13 -6.54
CA ILE A 60 6.80 -13.67 -7.53
C ILE A 60 7.85 -14.55 -6.83
N PHE A 61 8.44 -14.07 -5.73
CA PHE A 61 9.38 -14.86 -4.94
C PHE A 61 8.79 -16.19 -4.46
N SER A 62 7.54 -16.17 -3.99
CA SER A 62 6.82 -17.38 -3.60
C SER A 62 6.54 -18.32 -4.78
N LEU A 63 6.17 -17.79 -5.96
CA LEU A 63 6.00 -18.59 -7.18
C LEU A 63 7.32 -19.27 -7.59
N LEU A 64 8.42 -18.53 -7.60
CA LEU A 64 9.75 -19.08 -7.95
C LEU A 64 10.17 -20.22 -7.01
N LYS A 65 9.80 -20.13 -5.75
CA LYS A 65 10.13 -21.12 -4.74
C LYS A 65 9.22 -22.35 -4.76
N ASN A 66 7.90 -22.12 -4.86
CA ASN A 66 6.88 -23.16 -4.63
C ASN A 66 6.30 -23.72 -5.93
N HIS A 67 6.46 -23.02 -7.05
CA HIS A 67 5.89 -23.36 -8.36
C HIS A 67 6.93 -23.26 -9.49
N PRO A 68 8.02 -24.05 -9.46
CA PRO A 68 9.17 -23.90 -10.36
C PRO A 68 8.87 -24.20 -11.85
N ASN A 69 7.69 -24.74 -12.15
CA ASN A 69 7.31 -25.13 -13.52
C ASN A 69 6.69 -23.99 -14.35
N TYR A 70 6.45 -22.81 -13.74
CA TYR A 70 5.90 -21.66 -14.45
C TYR A 70 6.98 -20.83 -15.11
N LYS A 71 6.68 -20.34 -16.31
CA LYS A 71 7.44 -19.27 -16.98
C LYS A 71 6.88 -17.93 -16.50
N ILE A 72 7.72 -17.16 -15.85
CA ILE A 72 7.32 -15.87 -15.25
C ILE A 72 7.88 -14.74 -16.10
N HIS A 73 6.99 -13.95 -16.68
CA HIS A 73 7.33 -12.73 -17.39
C HIS A 73 6.93 -11.53 -16.55
N ILE A 74 7.80 -10.51 -16.50
CA ILE A 74 7.58 -9.30 -15.70
C ILE A 74 7.75 -8.09 -16.61
N ALA A 75 6.66 -7.37 -16.84
CA ALA A 75 6.66 -6.10 -17.54
C ALA A 75 6.68 -4.96 -16.51
N SER A 76 7.74 -4.17 -16.49
CA SER A 76 7.91 -3.03 -15.59
C SER A 76 8.93 -2.04 -16.15
N PHE A 77 9.12 -0.93 -15.46
CA PHE A 77 10.10 0.08 -15.85
C PHE A 77 11.54 -0.34 -15.49
N PRO A 78 12.56 0.23 -16.17
CA PRO A 78 13.96 -0.22 -16.02
C PRO A 78 14.49 -0.26 -14.58
N SER A 79 14.08 0.70 -13.74
CA SER A 79 14.50 0.75 -12.33
C SER A 79 14.05 -0.46 -11.49
N PHE A 80 13.08 -1.24 -11.97
CA PHE A 80 12.57 -2.42 -11.28
C PHE A 80 13.43 -3.67 -11.49
N ALA A 81 14.25 -3.72 -12.55
CA ALA A 81 15.04 -4.89 -12.94
C ALA A 81 15.94 -5.40 -11.79
N SER A 82 16.61 -4.49 -11.07
CA SER A 82 17.48 -4.86 -9.95
C SER A 82 16.73 -5.55 -8.80
N LYS A 83 15.47 -5.18 -8.56
CA LYS A 83 14.62 -5.83 -7.53
C LYS A 83 14.25 -7.25 -7.97
N VAL A 84 13.98 -7.44 -9.27
CA VAL A 84 13.71 -8.76 -9.86
C VAL A 84 14.94 -9.66 -9.78
N ASP A 85 16.12 -9.15 -10.14
CA ASP A 85 17.38 -9.90 -10.03
C ASP A 85 17.68 -10.32 -8.59
N ARG A 86 17.38 -9.45 -7.63
CA ARG A 86 17.53 -9.77 -6.21
C ARG A 86 16.66 -10.98 -5.82
N ILE A 87 15.36 -10.95 -6.09
CA ILE A 87 14.46 -12.06 -5.72
C ILE A 87 14.83 -13.36 -6.46
N ARG A 88 15.23 -13.27 -7.74
CA ARG A 88 15.71 -14.42 -8.52
C ARG A 88 16.95 -15.05 -7.90
N THR A 89 17.92 -14.22 -7.47
CA THR A 89 19.16 -14.69 -6.84
C THR A 89 18.87 -15.45 -5.54
N TYR A 90 18.00 -14.93 -4.68
CA TYR A 90 17.66 -15.61 -3.44
C TYR A 90 16.79 -16.87 -3.66
N ALA A 91 15.87 -16.85 -4.60
CA ALA A 91 15.08 -18.03 -4.97
C ALA A 91 15.97 -19.15 -5.52
N GLY A 92 16.94 -18.82 -6.38
CA GLY A 92 17.90 -19.78 -6.95
C GLY A 92 18.82 -20.45 -5.91
N ARG A 93 19.13 -19.76 -4.81
CA ARG A 93 19.88 -20.38 -3.68
C ARG A 93 19.07 -21.44 -2.93
N GLN A 94 17.74 -21.31 -2.92
CA GLN A 94 16.84 -22.22 -2.20
C GLN A 94 16.33 -23.36 -3.09
N ASN A 95 16.32 -23.18 -4.41
CA ASN A 95 15.86 -24.18 -5.37
C ASN A 95 16.67 -24.07 -6.69
N SER A 96 17.45 -25.10 -7.01
CA SER A 96 18.27 -25.14 -8.23
C SER A 96 17.47 -25.24 -9.54
N SER A 97 16.18 -25.57 -9.47
CA SER A 97 15.22 -25.57 -10.59
C SER A 97 14.44 -24.26 -10.66
N SER A 98 15.10 -23.11 -10.57
CA SER A 98 14.39 -21.83 -10.63
C SER A 98 13.71 -21.65 -11.99
N SER A 99 12.43 -21.26 -11.95
CA SER A 99 11.65 -20.87 -13.13
C SER A 99 12.38 -19.80 -13.95
N ASP A 100 12.24 -19.86 -15.27
CA ASP A 100 12.73 -18.80 -16.15
C ASP A 100 11.97 -17.50 -15.88
N VAL A 101 12.69 -16.47 -15.43
CA VAL A 101 12.16 -15.13 -15.25
C VAL A 101 12.67 -14.23 -16.36
N VAL A 102 11.74 -13.68 -17.15
CA VAL A 102 12.06 -12.77 -18.25
C VAL A 102 11.52 -11.38 -17.90
N PHE A 103 12.41 -10.39 -17.91
CA PHE A 103 12.06 -9.00 -17.70
C PHE A 103 11.79 -8.29 -19.04
N HIS A 104 10.70 -7.52 -19.10
CA HIS A 104 10.30 -6.70 -20.26
C HIS A 104 10.20 -5.26 -19.84
N GLU A 105 10.92 -4.38 -20.49
CA GLU A 105 10.94 -2.96 -20.18
C GLU A 105 9.69 -2.26 -20.75
N LEU A 106 8.86 -1.70 -19.86
CA LEU A 106 7.72 -0.87 -20.23
C LEU A 106 8.20 0.47 -20.79
N PRO A 107 7.64 0.93 -21.91
CA PRO A 107 7.94 2.25 -22.44
C PRO A 107 7.23 3.34 -21.63
N GLY A 108 7.82 4.53 -21.54
CA GLY A 108 7.21 5.70 -20.91
C GLY A 108 7.70 5.99 -19.50
N PRO A 109 7.14 7.02 -18.85
CA PRO A 109 7.56 7.43 -17.51
C PRO A 109 6.98 6.50 -16.43
N GLU A 110 7.75 6.31 -15.35
CA GLU A 110 7.29 5.65 -14.14
C GLU A 110 6.12 6.41 -13.49
N PHE A 111 5.36 5.74 -12.62
CA PHE A 111 4.18 6.32 -11.97
C PHE A 111 4.51 7.57 -11.13
N GLY A 112 5.53 7.51 -10.29
CA GLY A 112 5.96 8.64 -9.47
C GLY A 112 6.28 9.89 -10.30
N PRO A 113 7.23 9.84 -11.25
CA PRO A 113 7.51 10.93 -12.17
C PRO A 113 6.29 11.39 -13.00
N ALA A 114 5.42 10.48 -13.42
CA ALA A 114 4.22 10.82 -14.17
C ALA A 114 3.17 11.59 -13.36
N THR A 115 3.12 11.39 -12.04
CA THR A 115 2.21 12.12 -11.16
C THR A 115 2.70 13.53 -10.88
N MET A 116 4.01 13.74 -10.79
CA MET A 116 4.66 15.02 -10.46
C MET A 116 4.01 15.75 -9.27
N LEU A 117 3.58 14.99 -8.25
CA LEU A 117 2.97 15.57 -7.06
C LEU A 117 4.05 16.13 -6.12
N PRO A 118 3.96 17.44 -5.79
CA PRO A 118 4.83 18.01 -4.77
C PRO A 118 4.63 17.35 -3.39
N SER A 119 5.68 17.32 -2.57
CA SER A 119 5.62 16.73 -1.23
C SER A 119 4.52 17.33 -0.34
N GLU A 120 4.24 18.62 -0.50
CA GLU A 120 3.16 19.34 0.21
C GLU A 120 1.76 18.84 -0.18
N MET A 121 1.62 18.28 -1.35
CA MET A 121 0.36 17.64 -1.77
C MET A 121 0.24 16.21 -1.26
N ILE A 122 1.33 15.58 -0.88
CA ILE A 122 1.35 14.23 -0.31
C ILE A 122 1.18 14.30 1.20
N ILE A 123 2.06 15.03 1.89
CA ILE A 123 2.05 15.20 3.35
C ILE A 123 0.99 16.22 3.75
N ARG A 124 -0.05 15.77 4.47
CA ARG A 124 -1.23 16.58 4.79
C ARG A 124 -1.98 16.09 6.02
N PRO A 125 -2.70 16.98 6.74
CA PRO A 125 -3.48 16.60 7.90
C PRO A 125 -4.66 15.67 7.53
N PRO A 126 -5.20 14.91 8.51
CA PRO A 126 -6.36 14.04 8.29
C PRO A 126 -7.66 14.84 8.15
N GLY A 127 -8.64 14.20 7.53
CA GLY A 127 -10.02 14.65 7.49
C GLY A 127 -10.24 15.87 6.60
N ILE A 128 -11.24 16.67 6.97
CA ILE A 128 -11.72 17.80 6.16
C ILE A 128 -10.70 18.95 6.01
N ARG A 129 -9.71 19.02 6.91
CA ARG A 129 -8.69 20.10 6.88
C ARG A 129 -7.81 20.09 5.61
N SER A 130 -7.74 18.96 4.92
CA SER A 130 -6.94 18.81 3.71
C SER A 130 -7.77 18.48 2.47
N ILE A 131 -9.08 18.66 2.51
CA ILE A 131 -9.98 18.16 1.48
C ILE A 131 -9.65 18.71 0.07
N ASP A 132 -9.32 19.99 -0.04
CA ASP A 132 -8.98 20.62 -1.33
C ASP A 132 -7.70 20.01 -1.93
N THR A 133 -6.70 19.75 -1.09
CA THR A 133 -5.45 19.11 -1.51
C THR A 133 -5.69 17.65 -1.90
N VAL A 134 -6.54 16.94 -1.12
CA VAL A 134 -6.95 15.57 -1.44
C VAL A 134 -7.63 15.51 -2.80
N MET A 135 -8.58 16.39 -3.06
CA MET A 135 -9.31 16.43 -4.34
C MET A 135 -8.38 16.65 -5.53
N LYS A 136 -7.39 17.55 -5.40
CA LYS A 136 -6.38 17.79 -6.43
C LYS A 136 -5.47 16.58 -6.63
N ALA A 137 -4.96 15.98 -5.56
CA ALA A 137 -4.08 14.83 -5.62
C ALA A 137 -4.79 13.62 -6.25
N VAL A 138 -6.05 13.35 -5.89
CA VAL A 138 -6.85 12.27 -6.46
C VAL A 138 -6.97 12.43 -7.98
N GLN A 139 -7.19 13.64 -8.49
CA GLN A 139 -7.27 13.88 -9.94
C GLN A 139 -5.97 13.53 -10.66
N VAL A 140 -4.81 13.76 -10.03
CA VAL A 140 -3.51 13.37 -10.60
C VAL A 140 -3.34 11.84 -10.56
N TYR A 141 -3.65 11.19 -9.45
CA TYR A 141 -3.58 9.72 -9.34
C TYR A 141 -4.54 8.99 -10.29
N LEU A 142 -5.67 9.60 -10.63
CA LEU A 142 -6.61 9.03 -11.59
C LEU A 142 -6.10 9.07 -13.04
N ALA A 143 -5.26 10.03 -13.39
CA ALA A 143 -4.74 10.20 -14.75
C ALA A 143 -3.23 10.55 -14.74
N PRO A 144 -2.36 9.65 -14.22
CA PRO A 144 -0.94 9.95 -14.03
C PRO A 144 -0.20 10.14 -15.35
N TRP A 145 -0.52 9.34 -16.36
CA TRP A 145 0.10 9.41 -17.69
C TRP A 145 -0.72 10.26 -18.65
N THR A 146 -0.06 10.84 -19.66
CA THR A 146 -0.73 11.43 -20.81
C THR A 146 -1.55 10.40 -21.59
N GLY A 147 -2.44 10.82 -22.48
CA GLY A 147 -3.15 9.89 -23.36
C GLY A 147 -2.20 9.14 -24.29
N GLU A 148 -1.15 9.81 -24.77
CA GLU A 148 -0.12 9.24 -25.64
C GLU A 148 0.72 8.18 -24.91
N ASP A 149 1.23 8.47 -23.70
CA ASP A 149 1.97 7.51 -22.90
C ASP A 149 1.10 6.29 -22.57
N HIS A 150 -0.16 6.52 -22.25
CA HIS A 150 -1.11 5.44 -21.97
C HIS A 150 -1.27 4.51 -23.18
N LEU A 151 -1.48 5.05 -24.38
CA LEU A 151 -1.63 4.25 -25.60
C LEU A 151 -0.33 3.53 -25.97
N ARG A 152 0.83 4.14 -25.77
CA ARG A 152 2.13 3.52 -26.01
C ARG A 152 2.34 2.31 -25.09
N MET A 153 2.10 2.45 -23.78
CA MET A 153 2.16 1.33 -22.83
C MET A 153 1.10 0.28 -23.11
N HIS A 154 -0.15 0.69 -23.42
CA HIS A 154 -1.22 -0.22 -23.79
C HIS A 154 -0.86 -1.06 -25.02
N GLY A 155 -0.33 -0.42 -26.08
CA GLY A 155 0.10 -1.10 -27.31
C GLY A 155 1.18 -2.14 -27.01
N PHE A 156 2.23 -1.74 -26.28
CA PHE A 156 3.30 -2.64 -25.86
C PHE A 156 2.76 -3.84 -25.08
N MET A 157 1.93 -3.60 -24.06
CA MET A 157 1.36 -4.66 -23.24
C MET A 157 0.43 -5.59 -24.02
N ARG A 158 -0.35 -5.04 -24.96
CA ARG A 158 -1.23 -5.83 -25.83
C ARG A 158 -0.41 -6.78 -26.72
N ASP A 159 0.65 -6.27 -27.34
CA ASP A 159 1.51 -7.05 -28.22
C ASP A 159 2.28 -8.12 -27.40
N LEU A 160 2.79 -7.77 -26.23
CA LEU A 160 3.42 -8.71 -25.30
C LEU A 160 2.45 -9.83 -24.85
N ILE A 161 1.19 -9.49 -24.54
CA ILE A 161 0.16 -10.47 -24.17
C ILE A 161 -0.12 -11.44 -25.33
N ARG A 162 -0.13 -10.96 -26.57
CA ARG A 162 -0.32 -11.81 -27.77
C ARG A 162 0.85 -12.74 -28.00
N ASP A 163 2.07 -12.25 -27.86
CA ASP A 163 3.30 -13.01 -28.11
C ASP A 163 3.50 -14.12 -27.05
N LEU A 164 3.29 -13.78 -25.79
CA LEU A 164 3.47 -14.70 -24.67
C LEU A 164 2.31 -15.66 -24.49
N ASP A 165 1.11 -15.23 -24.84
CA ASP A 165 -0.15 -15.97 -24.66
C ASP A 165 -0.34 -16.47 -23.21
N PRO A 166 -0.25 -15.60 -22.15
CA PRO A 166 -0.24 -16.03 -20.77
C PRO A 166 -1.59 -16.60 -20.31
N GLY A 167 -1.56 -17.61 -19.43
CA GLY A 167 -2.74 -18.16 -18.78
C GLY A 167 -3.42 -17.16 -17.84
N VAL A 168 -2.61 -16.28 -17.20
CA VAL A 168 -3.10 -15.18 -16.37
C VAL A 168 -2.19 -13.97 -16.46
N VAL A 169 -2.78 -12.77 -16.45
CA VAL A 169 -2.06 -11.49 -16.33
C VAL A 169 -2.25 -10.94 -14.91
N VAL A 170 -1.17 -10.76 -14.16
CA VAL A 170 -1.19 -10.20 -12.81
C VAL A 170 -0.84 -8.72 -12.87
N LEU A 171 -1.73 -7.88 -12.36
CA LEU A 171 -1.73 -6.45 -12.60
C LEU A 171 -1.57 -5.66 -11.31
N ASP A 172 -0.73 -4.63 -11.33
CA ASP A 172 -0.72 -3.59 -10.32
C ASP A 172 -2.00 -2.74 -10.43
N ILE A 173 -2.59 -2.38 -9.28
CA ILE A 173 -3.88 -1.68 -9.21
C ILE A 173 -3.88 -0.28 -9.87
N PHE A 174 -2.70 0.36 -10.02
CA PHE A 174 -2.57 1.66 -10.66
C PHE A 174 -2.00 1.62 -12.08
N LEU A 175 -1.50 0.48 -12.56
CA LEU A 175 -0.95 0.36 -13.91
C LEU A 175 -2.08 0.16 -14.95
N ARG A 176 -2.92 1.18 -15.12
CA ARG A 176 -4.12 1.16 -15.95
C ARG A 176 -3.89 0.82 -17.42
N PRO A 177 -2.80 1.27 -18.08
CA PRO A 177 -2.55 0.86 -19.47
C PRO A 177 -2.44 -0.65 -19.65
N ALA A 178 -1.83 -1.35 -18.67
CA ALA A 178 -1.73 -2.81 -18.68
C ALA A 178 -3.09 -3.50 -18.42
N MET A 179 -3.91 -2.90 -17.53
CA MET A 179 -5.28 -3.39 -17.29
C MET A 179 -6.13 -3.27 -18.56
N ASP A 180 -6.04 -2.14 -19.27
CA ASP A 180 -6.77 -1.93 -20.53
C ASP A 180 -6.30 -2.93 -21.59
N ALA A 181 -5.01 -3.25 -21.67
CA ALA A 181 -4.48 -4.25 -22.58
C ALA A 181 -5.03 -5.65 -22.27
N ALA A 182 -5.03 -6.06 -21.00
CA ALA A 182 -5.59 -7.36 -20.59
C ALA A 182 -7.09 -7.47 -20.90
N ARG A 183 -7.87 -6.39 -20.69
CA ARG A 183 -9.29 -6.32 -21.06
C ARG A 183 -9.51 -6.36 -22.58
N SER A 184 -8.71 -5.59 -23.33
CA SER A 184 -8.80 -5.56 -24.81
C SER A 184 -8.56 -6.94 -25.41
N GLU A 185 -7.61 -7.70 -24.86
CA GLU A 185 -7.31 -9.08 -25.27
C GLU A 185 -8.20 -10.13 -24.59
N ARG A 186 -9.17 -9.71 -23.79
CA ARG A 186 -10.13 -10.59 -23.05
C ARG A 186 -9.42 -11.66 -22.22
N ARG A 187 -8.26 -11.30 -21.63
CA ARG A 187 -7.46 -12.22 -20.81
C ARG A 187 -7.98 -12.28 -19.39
N LEU A 188 -7.91 -13.48 -18.82
CA LEU A 188 -8.04 -13.64 -17.39
C LEU A 188 -6.94 -12.83 -16.70
N HIS A 189 -7.32 -12.00 -15.74
CA HIS A 189 -6.36 -11.17 -15.03
C HIS A 189 -6.67 -11.09 -13.54
N ALA A 190 -5.62 -10.92 -12.75
CA ALA A 190 -5.71 -10.73 -11.31
C ALA A 190 -5.07 -9.40 -10.93
N VAL A 191 -5.84 -8.50 -10.33
CA VAL A 191 -5.29 -7.29 -9.70
C VAL A 191 -4.75 -7.69 -8.33
N LEU A 192 -3.46 -7.53 -8.13
CA LEU A 192 -2.80 -7.79 -6.85
C LEU A 192 -2.62 -6.45 -6.12
N ALA A 193 -3.40 -6.25 -5.06
CA ALA A 193 -3.48 -4.99 -4.34
C ALA A 193 -2.84 -5.07 -2.94
N PRO A 194 -2.06 -4.06 -2.53
CA PRO A 194 -1.48 -4.00 -1.19
C PRO A 194 -2.52 -3.63 -0.12
N ASN A 195 -3.64 -3.02 -0.50
CA ASN A 195 -4.65 -2.48 0.39
C ASN A 195 -5.60 -3.55 0.93
N VAL A 196 -6.25 -3.25 2.04
CA VAL A 196 -7.35 -4.05 2.60
C VAL A 196 -8.65 -3.84 1.80
N LEU A 197 -9.57 -4.81 1.87
CA LEU A 197 -10.84 -4.74 1.13
C LEU A 197 -11.66 -3.48 1.43
N ALA A 198 -11.63 -2.99 2.65
CA ALA A 198 -12.38 -1.80 3.03
C ALA A 198 -11.90 -0.53 2.34
N ASP A 199 -10.60 -0.41 2.04
CA ASP A 199 -10.05 0.71 1.26
C ASP A 199 -10.55 0.68 -0.19
N ILE A 200 -10.75 -0.52 -0.74
CA ILE A 200 -11.14 -0.73 -2.13
C ILE A 200 -12.67 -0.65 -2.30
N PHE A 201 -13.41 -1.33 -1.46
CA PHE A 201 -14.86 -1.52 -1.62
C PHE A 201 -15.71 -0.91 -0.50
N GLY A 202 -15.12 -0.27 0.52
CA GLY A 202 -15.87 0.31 1.64
C GLY A 202 -16.88 1.36 1.21
N SER A 203 -16.52 2.18 0.22
CA SER A 203 -17.40 3.24 -0.32
C SER A 203 -18.62 2.69 -1.09
N THR A 204 -18.54 1.47 -1.63
CA THR A 204 -19.58 0.85 -2.46
C THR A 204 -20.43 -0.17 -1.72
N GLN A 205 -20.28 -0.24 -0.38
CA GLN A 205 -21.03 -1.19 0.43
C GLN A 205 -22.54 -0.90 0.48
N PRO A 206 -23.40 -1.93 0.64
CA PRO A 206 -24.86 -1.79 0.62
C PRO A 206 -25.39 -0.74 1.58
N TRP A 207 -26.61 -0.23 1.30
CA TRP A 207 -27.35 0.72 2.13
C TRP A 207 -26.61 2.04 2.39
N CYS A 208 -25.82 2.48 1.41
CA CYS A 208 -24.97 3.68 1.53
C CYS A 208 -24.06 3.66 2.77
N SER A 209 -23.71 2.46 3.25
CA SER A 209 -22.90 2.31 4.47
C SER A 209 -21.50 2.88 4.36
N GLY A 210 -20.98 3.06 3.13
CA GLY A 210 -19.77 3.84 2.88
C GLY A 210 -19.82 5.28 3.36
N LEU A 211 -21.02 5.85 3.59
CA LEU A 211 -21.19 7.22 4.09
C LEU A 211 -21.25 7.31 5.61
N TRP A 212 -21.87 6.32 6.29
CA TRP A 212 -22.18 6.40 7.71
C TRP A 212 -21.54 5.32 8.58
N LYS A 213 -20.98 4.27 7.99
CA LYS A 213 -20.38 3.16 8.75
C LYS A 213 -18.88 2.98 8.44
N PHE A 214 -18.49 3.09 7.17
CA PHE A 214 -17.09 2.93 6.74
C PHE A 214 -16.38 4.29 6.74
N PRO A 215 -15.14 4.37 7.31
CA PRO A 215 -14.37 5.60 7.29
C PRO A 215 -13.98 5.99 5.87
N ALA A 216 -14.16 7.26 5.53
CA ALA A 216 -13.65 7.80 4.28
C ALA A 216 -12.11 7.75 4.26
N MET A 217 -11.54 7.64 3.07
CA MET A 217 -10.08 7.63 2.88
C MET A 217 -9.45 8.89 3.48
N GLY A 218 -8.48 8.71 4.37
CA GLY A 218 -7.79 9.82 5.05
C GLY A 218 -8.57 10.50 6.18
N SER A 219 -9.73 9.96 6.59
CA SER A 219 -10.53 10.55 7.68
C SER A 219 -9.92 10.34 9.06
N ALA A 220 -9.13 9.30 9.25
CA ALA A 220 -8.63 8.84 10.54
C ALA A 220 -9.74 8.42 11.53
N HIS A 221 -10.96 8.20 11.06
CA HIS A 221 -12.04 7.69 11.92
C HIS A 221 -11.88 6.20 12.19
N THR A 222 -12.32 5.80 13.39
CA THR A 222 -12.44 4.39 13.76
C THR A 222 -13.58 3.71 13.01
N PHE A 223 -13.62 2.37 13.03
CA PHE A 223 -14.74 1.60 12.50
C PHE A 223 -15.49 0.89 13.65
N PRO A 224 -16.83 0.96 13.67
CA PRO A 224 -17.69 1.84 12.87
C PRO A 224 -17.46 3.31 13.21
N ILE A 225 -17.81 4.20 12.26
CA ILE A 225 -17.63 5.65 12.46
C ILE A 225 -18.45 6.11 13.68
N PRO A 226 -17.89 6.92 14.60
CA PRO A 226 -18.64 7.54 15.68
C PRO A 226 -19.78 8.43 15.14
N TRP A 227 -20.93 8.41 15.79
CA TRP A 227 -22.12 9.17 15.35
C TRP A 227 -21.82 10.66 15.12
N SER A 228 -21.02 11.27 15.99
CA SER A 228 -20.58 12.67 15.86
C SER A 228 -19.74 12.96 14.63
N SER A 229 -19.08 11.95 14.04
CA SER A 229 -18.20 12.08 12.88
C SER A 229 -18.89 11.76 11.56
N ILE A 230 -20.14 11.27 11.59
CA ILE A 230 -20.89 10.93 10.36
C ILE A 230 -21.02 12.13 9.41
N PRO A 231 -21.39 13.35 9.84
CA PRO A 231 -21.51 14.48 8.92
C PRO A 231 -20.20 14.82 8.22
N SER A 232 -19.07 14.82 8.92
CA SER A 232 -17.76 15.07 8.33
C SER A 232 -17.32 13.95 7.38
N ASN A 233 -17.64 12.70 7.69
CA ASN A 233 -17.34 11.56 6.83
C ASN A 233 -18.16 11.60 5.54
N ILE A 234 -19.45 11.93 5.60
CA ILE A 234 -20.31 12.11 4.41
C ILE A 234 -19.73 13.21 3.51
N TYR A 235 -19.36 14.35 4.10
CA TYR A 235 -18.77 15.46 3.35
C TYR A 235 -17.47 15.02 2.65
N GLN A 236 -16.56 14.39 3.38
CA GLN A 236 -15.28 13.93 2.84
C GLN A 236 -15.46 12.86 1.75
N ALA A 237 -16.32 11.88 1.96
CA ALA A 237 -16.64 10.86 0.95
C ALA A 237 -17.28 11.47 -0.30
N GLY A 238 -18.17 12.46 -0.11
CA GLY A 238 -18.80 13.21 -1.20
C GLY A 238 -17.79 13.99 -2.03
N CYS A 239 -16.86 14.72 -1.39
CA CYS A 239 -15.79 15.45 -2.07
C CYS A 239 -14.86 14.51 -2.85
N PHE A 240 -14.50 13.38 -2.24
CA PHE A 240 -13.67 12.36 -2.89
C PHE A 240 -14.34 11.82 -4.15
N LEU A 241 -15.60 11.41 -4.04
CA LEU A 241 -16.37 10.91 -5.17
C LEU A 241 -16.60 11.98 -6.25
N TYR A 242 -16.88 13.23 -5.85
CA TYR A 242 -16.96 14.35 -6.79
C TYR A 242 -15.67 14.50 -7.59
N SER A 243 -14.52 14.50 -6.91
CA SER A 243 -13.19 14.60 -7.53
C SER A 243 -12.91 13.45 -8.50
N MET A 244 -13.38 12.25 -8.18
CA MET A 244 -13.23 11.07 -9.05
C MET A 244 -14.15 11.10 -10.26
N THR A 245 -15.34 11.68 -10.13
CA THR A 245 -16.34 11.71 -11.20
C THR A 245 -16.14 12.89 -12.14
N PHE A 246 -15.81 14.06 -11.59
CA PHE A 246 -15.68 15.32 -12.30
C PHE A 246 -14.21 15.76 -12.40
N CYS A 247 -13.35 14.89 -12.89
CA CYS A 247 -11.94 15.18 -13.15
C CYS A 247 -11.75 15.61 -14.61
N PRO A 248 -11.51 16.92 -14.91
CA PRO A 248 -11.31 17.40 -16.29
C PRO A 248 -10.12 16.71 -16.98
N LYS A 249 -9.03 16.48 -16.25
CA LYS A 249 -7.84 15.78 -16.76
C LYS A 249 -8.18 14.35 -17.20
N GLN A 250 -8.94 13.63 -16.38
CA GLN A 250 -9.39 12.27 -16.73
C GLN A 250 -10.37 12.29 -17.92
N ALA A 251 -11.32 13.21 -17.94
CA ALA A 251 -12.28 13.34 -19.04
C ALA A 251 -11.58 13.62 -20.37
N SER A 252 -10.62 14.56 -20.39
CA SER A 252 -9.81 14.88 -21.58
C SER A 252 -8.98 13.69 -22.03
N LYS A 253 -8.35 12.99 -21.10
CA LYS A 253 -7.60 11.75 -21.38
C LYS A 253 -8.50 10.67 -21.93
N GLN A 254 -9.65 10.45 -21.33
CA GLN A 254 -10.62 9.43 -21.79
C GLN A 254 -11.11 9.74 -23.20
N LYS A 255 -11.40 11.02 -23.48
CA LYS A 255 -11.75 11.44 -24.84
C LYS A 255 -10.63 11.10 -25.83
N TYR A 256 -9.38 11.48 -25.51
CA TYR A 256 -8.22 11.19 -26.35
C TYR A 256 -8.06 9.68 -26.62
N LEU A 257 -8.20 8.85 -25.59
CA LEU A 257 -8.11 7.38 -25.71
C LEU A 257 -9.22 6.83 -26.60
N ASN A 258 -10.46 7.30 -26.44
CA ASN A 258 -11.59 6.90 -27.26
C ASN A 258 -11.42 7.32 -28.74
N ASP A 259 -10.96 8.55 -28.99
CA ASP A 259 -10.70 9.06 -30.33
C ASP A 259 -9.60 8.24 -31.06
N ASN A 260 -8.70 7.60 -30.30
CA ASN A 260 -7.65 6.72 -30.81
C ASN A 260 -7.95 5.21 -30.68
N GLY A 261 -9.22 4.84 -30.52
CA GLY A 261 -9.71 3.45 -30.64
C GLY A 261 -9.71 2.64 -29.34
N LEU A 262 -9.24 3.19 -28.21
CA LEU A 262 -9.37 2.54 -26.91
C LEU A 262 -10.70 2.94 -26.26
N LEU A 263 -11.75 2.16 -26.56
CA LEU A 263 -13.10 2.41 -26.06
C LEU A 263 -13.27 1.89 -24.63
N ASP A 264 -13.96 2.64 -23.78
CA ASP A 264 -14.24 2.30 -22.39
C ASP A 264 -12.98 1.98 -21.54
N PRO A 265 -11.99 2.92 -21.50
CA PRO A 265 -10.78 2.69 -20.74
C PRO A 265 -11.08 2.53 -19.25
N ILE A 266 -10.16 1.81 -18.56
CA ILE A 266 -10.31 1.49 -17.14
C ILE A 266 -10.41 2.75 -16.28
N SER A 267 -11.31 2.72 -15.31
CA SER A 267 -11.50 3.75 -14.30
C SER A 267 -11.45 3.15 -12.91
N TYR A 268 -11.51 3.99 -11.89
CA TYR A 268 -11.61 3.51 -10.51
C TYR A 268 -12.86 2.65 -10.27
N PHE A 269 -13.94 2.88 -11.02
CA PHE A 269 -15.22 2.20 -10.79
C PHE A 269 -15.36 0.86 -11.52
N ASN A 270 -14.51 0.57 -12.51
CA ASN A 270 -14.61 -0.65 -13.34
C ASN A 270 -13.33 -1.49 -13.38
N PHE A 271 -12.34 -1.21 -12.49
CA PHE A 271 -11.09 -1.98 -12.47
C PHE A 271 -11.29 -3.44 -12.01
N HIS A 272 -12.29 -3.69 -11.16
CA HIS A 272 -12.71 -5.03 -10.80
C HIS A 272 -13.85 -5.45 -11.74
N ASP A 273 -13.53 -6.26 -12.73
CA ASP A 273 -14.39 -6.61 -13.88
C ASP A 273 -14.62 -8.14 -13.95
N PRO A 274 -15.42 -8.72 -13.02
CA PRO A 274 -15.79 -10.14 -13.13
C PRO A 274 -16.61 -10.42 -14.40
N PRO A 275 -16.47 -11.61 -15.03
CA PRO A 275 -15.73 -12.77 -14.54
C PRO A 275 -14.24 -12.81 -14.91
N LEU A 276 -13.73 -11.91 -15.76
CA LEU A 276 -12.35 -11.92 -16.21
C LEU A 276 -11.39 -11.35 -15.15
N GLY A 277 -11.83 -10.33 -14.42
CA GLY A 277 -11.07 -9.70 -13.35
C GLY A 277 -11.22 -10.45 -12.03
N HIS A 278 -10.09 -10.72 -11.39
CA HIS A 278 -9.98 -11.19 -10.01
C HIS A 278 -9.26 -10.12 -9.18
N LEU A 279 -9.56 -10.06 -7.89
CA LEU A 279 -8.80 -9.25 -6.94
C LEU A 279 -8.15 -10.16 -5.90
N ILE A 280 -6.86 -9.95 -5.68
CA ILE A 280 -6.09 -10.60 -4.62
C ILE A 280 -5.55 -9.50 -3.72
N CYS A 281 -5.84 -9.54 -2.42
CA CYS A 281 -5.48 -8.47 -1.49
C CYS A 281 -5.14 -8.96 -0.09
N GLN A 282 -4.40 -8.12 0.64
CA GLN A 282 -3.89 -8.38 1.99
C GLN A 282 -4.96 -8.14 3.07
N ASP A 283 -6.12 -8.75 3.00
CA ASP A 283 -7.12 -8.60 4.06
C ASP A 283 -6.92 -9.67 5.14
N THR A 284 -6.83 -9.24 6.41
CA THR A 284 -6.59 -10.13 7.55
C THR A 284 -7.71 -9.98 8.57
N PRO A 285 -8.45 -11.05 8.91
CA PRO A 285 -9.45 -11.00 9.97
C PRO A 285 -8.84 -10.49 11.29
N ASN A 286 -9.56 -9.62 11.99
CA ASN A 286 -9.11 -8.93 13.21
C ASN A 286 -7.92 -7.95 13.06
N ALA A 287 -7.58 -7.61 11.82
CA ALA A 287 -6.66 -6.52 11.49
C ALA A 287 -7.21 -5.64 10.35
N SER A 288 -8.35 -6.01 9.78
CA SER A 288 -9.03 -5.29 8.70
C SER A 288 -10.51 -5.11 9.00
N ILE A 289 -11.12 -4.08 8.42
CA ILE A 289 -12.56 -3.83 8.54
C ILE A 289 -13.33 -4.84 7.67
N PRO A 290 -14.21 -5.65 8.25
CA PRO A 290 -14.99 -6.61 7.48
C PRO A 290 -16.02 -5.91 6.58
N LEU A 291 -16.10 -6.31 5.32
CA LEU A 291 -17.15 -5.86 4.40
C LEU A 291 -18.51 -6.46 4.78
N ILE A 292 -19.59 -5.72 4.49
CA ILE A 292 -20.97 -6.24 4.60
C ILE A 292 -21.22 -7.25 3.47
N ARG A 293 -20.71 -6.95 2.28
CA ARG A 293 -20.80 -7.82 1.11
C ARG A 293 -19.49 -7.81 0.35
N THR A 294 -18.84 -8.95 0.27
CA THR A 294 -17.65 -9.14 -0.57
C THR A 294 -18.08 -9.35 -2.04
N PRO A 295 -17.50 -8.60 -2.99
CA PRO A 295 -17.74 -8.83 -4.42
C PRO A 295 -17.29 -10.23 -4.87
N PRO A 296 -17.79 -10.73 -6.01
CA PRO A 296 -17.30 -11.99 -6.57
C PRO A 296 -15.84 -11.87 -7.02
N ASN A 297 -15.15 -13.00 -7.19
CA ASN A 297 -13.77 -13.09 -7.66
C ASN A 297 -12.77 -12.30 -6.80
N VAL A 298 -12.95 -12.33 -5.48
CA VAL A 298 -12.04 -11.73 -4.51
C VAL A 298 -11.39 -12.83 -3.68
N THR A 299 -10.08 -12.76 -3.52
CA THR A 299 -9.28 -13.63 -2.65
C THR A 299 -8.56 -12.79 -1.61
N THR A 300 -8.81 -13.08 -0.34
CA THR A 300 -8.10 -12.50 0.79
C THR A 300 -6.96 -13.44 1.21
N THR A 301 -5.77 -12.92 1.34
CA THR A 301 -4.57 -13.74 1.56
C THR A 301 -3.99 -13.62 2.95
N GLY A 302 -4.36 -12.57 3.70
CA GLY A 302 -3.55 -12.11 4.80
C GLY A 302 -2.33 -11.31 4.31
N PRO A 303 -1.33 -11.05 5.16
CA PRO A 303 -0.18 -10.23 4.82
C PRO A 303 0.64 -10.79 3.65
N ILE A 304 0.81 -10.01 2.59
CA ILE A 304 1.72 -10.32 1.47
C ILE A 304 3.00 -9.50 1.66
N ALA A 305 3.86 -9.97 2.52
CA ALA A 305 5.10 -9.25 2.84
C ALA A 305 6.33 -10.00 2.32
N ILE A 306 7.34 -9.25 1.89
CA ILE A 306 8.56 -9.81 1.35
C ILE A 306 9.60 -10.05 2.45
N SER A 307 10.13 -11.27 2.45
CA SER A 307 11.32 -11.68 3.20
C SER A 307 11.99 -12.75 2.35
N VAL A 308 13.05 -12.35 1.64
CA VAL A 308 13.74 -13.25 0.68
C VAL A 308 14.63 -14.25 1.39
N ALA A 309 15.12 -13.90 2.60
CA ALA A 309 15.97 -14.72 3.45
C ALA A 309 15.88 -14.21 4.90
N THR A 310 16.52 -14.90 5.84
CA THR A 310 16.63 -14.43 7.23
C THR A 310 17.43 -13.13 7.32
N ALA A 311 17.27 -12.40 8.42
CA ALA A 311 18.06 -11.18 8.66
C ALA A 311 19.56 -11.50 8.70
N GLU A 312 19.94 -12.66 9.26
CA GLU A 312 21.31 -13.13 9.33
C GLU A 312 21.93 -13.39 7.94
N GLU A 313 21.14 -13.90 7.00
CA GLU A 313 21.62 -14.13 5.63
C GLU A 313 21.69 -12.85 4.79
N GLN A 314 20.84 -11.87 5.10
CA GLN A 314 20.80 -10.59 4.39
C GLN A 314 21.85 -9.60 4.92
N ASP A 315 21.97 -9.49 6.26
CA ASP A 315 22.92 -8.62 6.95
C ASP A 315 23.32 -9.22 8.32
N PRO A 316 24.39 -10.04 8.35
CA PRO A 316 24.87 -10.67 9.58
C PRO A 316 25.28 -9.70 10.68
N GLU A 317 25.81 -8.52 10.31
CA GLU A 317 26.24 -7.50 11.28
C GLU A 317 25.03 -6.90 11.97
N LEU A 318 24.01 -6.48 11.20
CA LEU A 318 22.78 -5.94 11.75
C LEU A 318 22.04 -6.98 12.59
N ALA A 319 21.95 -8.23 12.11
CA ALA A 319 21.34 -9.32 12.86
C ALA A 319 22.02 -9.58 14.21
N ASN A 320 23.36 -9.55 14.24
CA ASN A 320 24.12 -9.70 15.49
C ASN A 320 23.94 -8.49 16.42
N TRP A 321 23.79 -7.27 15.87
CA TRP A 321 23.49 -6.10 16.65
C TRP A 321 22.08 -6.21 17.28
N LEU A 322 21.07 -6.67 16.55
CA LEU A 322 19.71 -6.86 17.07
C LEU A 322 19.66 -7.80 18.29
N LYS A 323 20.54 -8.80 18.36
CA LYS A 323 20.61 -9.75 19.49
C LYS A 323 21.07 -9.14 20.81
N LYS A 324 21.63 -7.93 20.80
CA LYS A 324 22.22 -7.31 22.01
C LYS A 324 21.17 -6.80 23.00
N ALA A 325 20.04 -6.27 22.51
CA ALA A 325 18.96 -5.77 23.36
C ALA A 325 17.61 -5.73 22.61
N PRO A 326 16.48 -5.63 23.33
CA PRO A 326 15.18 -5.38 22.71
C PRO A 326 15.21 -4.13 21.85
N THR A 327 14.75 -4.23 20.60
CA THR A 327 14.94 -3.19 19.59
C THR A 327 13.62 -2.52 19.19
N VAL A 328 13.65 -1.20 19.04
CA VAL A 328 12.63 -0.41 18.35
C VAL A 328 13.09 -0.19 16.92
N LEU A 329 12.31 -0.62 15.93
CA LEU A 329 12.57 -0.35 14.52
C LEU A 329 11.76 0.86 14.07
N ILE A 330 12.43 1.91 13.57
CA ILE A 330 11.79 3.11 13.02
C ILE A 330 12.03 3.14 11.50
N ASN A 331 10.95 2.91 10.73
CA ASN A 331 10.97 2.97 9.28
C ASN A 331 9.69 3.66 8.76
N LEU A 332 9.78 4.97 8.51
CA LEU A 332 8.66 5.77 7.99
C LEU A 332 8.49 5.68 6.46
N GLY A 333 8.99 4.61 5.85
CA GLY A 333 8.82 4.34 4.42
C GLY A 333 9.87 5.02 3.53
N SER A 334 9.60 5.03 2.23
CA SER A 334 10.51 5.57 1.21
C SER A 334 10.14 6.98 0.76
N PHE A 335 8.92 7.42 0.99
CA PHE A 335 8.41 8.75 0.61
C PHE A 335 8.48 9.77 1.75
N PHE A 336 8.43 9.32 3.01
CA PHE A 336 8.52 10.23 4.15
C PHE A 336 9.93 10.82 4.24
N ARG A 337 10.00 12.15 4.17
CA ARG A 337 11.25 12.90 4.30
C ARG A 337 11.27 13.64 5.62
N TYR A 338 12.42 13.58 6.31
CA TYR A 338 12.66 14.35 7.51
C TYR A 338 13.15 15.75 7.12
N ASP A 339 12.42 16.77 7.53
CA ASP A 339 12.89 18.14 7.66
C ASP A 339 13.51 18.37 9.05
N GLU A 340 14.00 19.59 9.32
CA GLU A 340 14.61 19.93 10.60
C GLU A 340 13.68 19.72 11.79
N GLU A 341 12.41 20.15 11.67
CA GLU A 341 11.43 20.06 12.75
C GLU A 341 11.14 18.60 13.11
N ARG A 342 10.86 17.76 12.11
CA ARG A 342 10.57 16.33 12.30
C ARG A 342 11.77 15.55 12.82
N ALA A 343 12.99 15.86 12.30
CA ALA A 343 14.21 15.20 12.74
C ALA A 343 14.54 15.55 14.19
N ARG A 344 14.43 16.82 14.57
CA ARG A 344 14.64 17.31 15.93
C ARG A 344 13.62 16.71 16.91
N ALA A 345 12.34 16.70 16.54
CA ALA A 345 11.29 16.12 17.38
C ALA A 345 11.48 14.62 17.59
N MET A 346 11.83 13.87 16.53
CA MET A 346 12.14 12.44 16.64
C MET A 346 13.36 12.22 17.53
N ALA A 347 14.48 12.90 17.28
CA ALA A 347 15.71 12.76 18.08
C ALA A 347 15.49 13.14 19.55
N GLY A 348 14.73 14.21 19.81
CA GLY A 348 14.36 14.60 21.17
C GLY A 348 13.52 13.53 21.89
N SER A 349 12.56 12.92 21.19
CA SER A 349 11.78 11.80 21.74
C SER A 349 12.68 10.59 22.02
N LEU A 350 13.57 10.24 21.08
CA LEU A 350 14.47 9.10 21.23
C LEU A 350 15.45 9.29 22.38
N LYS A 351 15.94 10.52 22.61
CA LYS A 351 16.76 10.85 23.78
C LYS A 351 16.05 10.43 25.07
N VAL A 352 14.79 10.87 25.26
CA VAL A 352 14.02 10.54 26.48
C VAL A 352 13.74 9.04 26.58
N VAL A 353 13.43 8.38 25.49
CA VAL A 353 13.20 6.93 25.45
C VAL A 353 14.45 6.16 25.87
N LEU A 354 15.61 6.50 25.29
CA LEU A 354 16.88 5.84 25.57
C LEU A 354 17.40 6.15 26.99
N GLU A 355 17.03 7.29 27.58
CA GLU A 355 17.29 7.62 28.98
C GLU A 355 16.45 6.79 29.98
N ARG A 356 15.20 6.48 29.60
CA ARG A 356 14.24 5.86 30.51
C ARG A 356 14.06 4.34 30.33
N THR A 357 14.66 3.77 29.29
CA THR A 357 14.49 2.33 28.96
C THR A 357 15.83 1.71 28.58
N GLU A 358 15.88 0.37 28.60
CA GLU A 358 17.06 -0.39 28.17
C GLU A 358 16.99 -0.84 26.69
N VAL A 359 16.09 -0.27 25.90
CA VAL A 359 15.97 -0.61 24.49
C VAL A 359 17.13 -0.05 23.68
N GLN A 360 17.39 -0.68 22.54
CA GLN A 360 18.15 -0.08 21.45
C GLN A 360 17.22 0.33 20.31
N VAL A 361 17.67 1.22 19.44
CA VAL A 361 16.86 1.77 18.36
C VAL A 361 17.58 1.63 17.03
N LEU A 362 16.90 1.07 16.03
CA LEU A 362 17.30 1.12 14.62
C LEU A 362 16.44 2.16 13.92
N TRP A 363 17.03 3.28 13.55
CA TRP A 363 16.33 4.40 12.94
C TRP A 363 16.75 4.58 11.48
N LYS A 364 15.82 4.31 10.57
CA LYS A 364 15.98 4.69 9.16
C LYS A 364 15.54 6.13 8.97
N ILE A 365 16.49 6.99 8.62
CA ILE A 365 16.26 8.41 8.34
C ILE A 365 16.44 8.68 6.84
N MET A 366 15.39 9.21 6.21
CA MET A 366 15.46 9.71 4.84
C MET A 366 15.44 11.24 4.90
N PRO A 367 16.60 11.91 4.74
CA PRO A 367 16.67 13.36 4.85
C PRO A 367 15.94 14.04 3.70
N ASN A 368 15.38 15.22 3.96
CA ASN A 368 14.91 16.12 2.93
C ASN A 368 16.10 16.62 2.10
N THR A 369 15.89 16.83 0.81
CA THR A 369 16.93 17.29 -0.12
C THR A 369 16.87 18.78 -0.38
N GLU A 370 15.68 19.40 -0.20
CA GLU A 370 15.45 20.83 -0.38
C GLU A 370 14.39 21.33 0.63
N PRO A 371 14.78 22.09 1.69
CA PRO A 371 16.17 22.30 2.14
C PRO A 371 16.82 21.00 2.62
N VAL A 372 18.15 20.91 2.47
CA VAL A 372 18.93 19.75 2.92
C VAL A 372 18.88 19.66 4.45
N LEU A 373 18.55 18.47 4.97
CA LEU A 373 18.62 18.21 6.41
C LEU A 373 20.08 17.99 6.82
N GLU A 374 20.59 18.88 7.65
CA GLU A 374 21.93 18.77 8.25
C GLU A 374 21.91 17.88 9.50
N ASP A 375 22.88 16.98 9.62
CA ASP A 375 23.02 16.13 10.81
C ASP A 375 23.24 16.95 12.10
N SER A 376 23.84 18.15 12.00
CA SER A 376 24.01 19.10 13.09
C SER A 376 22.71 19.51 13.79
N VAL A 377 21.56 19.35 13.13
CA VAL A 377 20.25 19.72 13.67
C VAL A 377 19.76 18.75 14.74
N TRP A 378 19.99 17.46 14.57
CA TRP A 378 19.39 16.39 15.38
C TRP A 378 20.43 15.50 16.07
N MET A 379 21.59 15.28 15.47
CA MET A 379 22.65 14.40 15.98
C MET A 379 23.11 14.75 17.39
N PRO A 380 23.33 16.04 17.76
CA PRO A 380 23.76 16.38 19.12
C PRO A 380 22.83 15.90 20.23
N LEU A 381 21.54 15.73 19.93
CA LEU A 381 20.54 15.23 20.90
C LEU A 381 20.76 13.77 21.27
N VAL A 382 21.33 12.98 20.35
CA VAL A 382 21.42 11.51 20.46
C VAL A 382 22.83 10.97 20.27
N GLU A 383 23.84 11.82 20.11
CA GLU A 383 25.21 11.44 19.78
C GLU A 383 25.81 10.40 20.76
N ASN A 384 25.55 10.53 22.04
CA ASN A 384 26.02 9.57 23.04
C ASN A 384 25.47 8.15 22.83
N TYR A 385 24.24 8.06 22.34
CA TYR A 385 23.61 6.77 22.04
C TYR A 385 24.09 6.17 20.73
N VAL A 386 24.43 7.00 19.75
CA VAL A 386 25.11 6.57 18.52
C VAL A 386 26.51 6.05 18.85
N LYS A 387 27.30 6.77 19.65
CA LYS A 387 28.64 6.35 20.09
C LYS A 387 28.62 5.08 20.92
N SER A 388 27.62 4.89 21.77
CA SER A 388 27.44 3.66 22.57
C SER A 388 26.78 2.52 21.79
N VAL A 389 26.46 2.72 20.51
CA VAL A 389 25.83 1.74 19.61
C VAL A 389 24.42 1.31 20.08
N ARG A 390 23.80 2.04 21.00
CA ARG A 390 22.38 1.84 21.38
C ARG A 390 21.40 2.47 20.39
N LEU A 391 21.84 3.45 19.59
CA LEU A 391 21.12 4.02 18.46
C LEU A 391 21.92 3.76 17.19
N ARG A 392 21.35 2.98 16.29
CA ARG A 392 21.88 2.79 14.94
C ARG A 392 21.04 3.57 13.95
N VAL A 393 21.67 4.42 13.15
CA VAL A 393 21.02 5.28 12.18
C VAL A 393 21.43 4.85 10.78
N GLU A 394 20.43 4.56 9.94
CA GLU A 394 20.61 4.08 8.58
C GLU A 394 19.86 4.95 7.57
N LYS A 395 20.44 5.23 6.42
CA LYS A 395 19.72 5.86 5.30
C LYS A 395 18.79 4.87 4.59
N TRP A 396 19.20 3.61 4.55
CA TRP A 396 18.43 2.52 3.97
C TRP A 396 18.70 1.23 4.74
N LEU A 397 17.66 0.39 4.89
CA LEU A 397 17.83 -0.91 5.54
C LEU A 397 18.43 -1.90 4.55
N SER A 398 19.48 -2.59 4.96
CA SER A 398 20.18 -3.62 4.16
C SER A 398 19.42 -4.94 4.08
N ALA A 399 18.53 -5.19 5.06
CA ALA A 399 17.66 -6.36 5.11
C ALA A 399 16.19 -5.96 4.94
N ASP A 400 15.36 -6.88 4.48
CA ASP A 400 13.91 -6.67 4.36
C ASP A 400 13.32 -6.36 5.74
N PRO A 401 12.42 -5.35 5.85
CA PRO A 401 11.82 -4.99 7.15
C PRO A 401 11.17 -6.18 7.84
N LEU A 402 10.45 -7.04 7.10
CA LEU A 402 9.85 -8.25 7.65
C LEU A 402 10.91 -9.20 8.24
N SER A 403 12.06 -9.41 7.58
CA SER A 403 13.12 -10.28 8.11
C SER A 403 13.65 -9.77 9.45
N LEU A 404 13.77 -8.44 9.62
CA LEU A 404 14.18 -7.82 10.88
C LEU A 404 13.13 -8.03 11.97
N LEU A 405 11.85 -7.88 11.64
CA LEU A 405 10.73 -8.11 12.56
C LEU A 405 10.63 -9.58 12.99
N GLU A 406 10.90 -10.52 12.08
CA GLU A 406 10.85 -11.96 12.32
C GLU A 406 11.99 -12.47 13.22
N THR A 407 13.06 -11.68 13.46
CA THR A 407 14.14 -12.08 14.39
C THR A 407 13.67 -12.29 15.83
N GLY A 408 12.51 -11.74 16.20
CA GLY A 408 12.00 -11.75 17.57
C GLY A 408 12.67 -10.75 18.52
N HIS A 409 13.71 -10.02 18.05
CA HIS A 409 14.40 -8.98 18.81
C HIS A 409 13.75 -7.61 18.67
N VAL A 410 12.99 -7.38 17.59
CA VAL A 410 12.22 -6.14 17.41
C VAL A 410 10.92 -6.25 18.21
N ILE A 411 10.77 -5.36 19.20
CA ILE A 411 9.63 -5.35 20.13
C ILE A 411 8.60 -4.27 19.82
N LEU A 412 8.92 -3.33 18.93
CA LEU A 412 8.05 -2.24 18.49
C LEU A 412 8.41 -1.83 17.05
N SER A 413 7.43 -1.80 16.17
CA SER A 413 7.53 -1.28 14.80
C SER A 413 6.96 0.13 14.74
N VAL A 414 7.82 1.11 14.45
CA VAL A 414 7.42 2.51 14.25
C VAL A 414 7.40 2.79 12.76
N HIS A 415 6.21 3.07 12.21
CA HIS A 415 6.04 3.26 10.79
C HIS A 415 4.99 4.33 10.47
N HIS A 416 4.95 4.78 9.21
CA HIS A 416 4.04 5.84 8.78
C HIS A 416 2.59 5.39 8.52
N GLY A 417 2.31 4.08 8.55
CA GLY A 417 0.96 3.56 8.35
C GLY A 417 0.60 3.20 6.91
N GLU A 418 1.58 3.03 6.02
CA GLU A 418 1.32 2.43 4.71
C GLU A 418 1.00 0.93 4.85
N ALA A 419 0.15 0.41 3.94
CA ALA A 419 -0.34 -0.96 3.95
C ALA A 419 0.78 -2.01 4.14
N SER A 420 1.90 -1.88 3.41
CA SER A 420 3.02 -2.82 3.50
C SER A 420 3.60 -2.89 4.91
N SER A 421 3.93 -1.74 5.51
CA SER A 421 4.51 -1.69 6.87
C SER A 421 3.54 -2.17 7.94
N TYR A 422 2.24 -1.88 7.77
CA TYR A 422 1.20 -2.39 8.66
C TYR A 422 1.15 -3.93 8.61
N HIS A 423 1.09 -4.49 7.41
CA HIS A 423 1.00 -5.94 7.22
C HIS A 423 2.29 -6.69 7.58
N GLU A 424 3.47 -6.08 7.41
CA GLU A 424 4.74 -6.61 7.90
C GLU A 424 4.72 -6.81 9.42
N ALA A 425 4.29 -5.78 10.17
CA ALA A 425 4.20 -5.85 11.63
C ALA A 425 3.09 -6.83 12.09
N VAL A 426 1.94 -6.89 11.38
CA VAL A 426 0.88 -7.89 11.62
C VAL A 426 1.42 -9.31 11.43
N SER A 427 2.17 -9.55 10.36
CA SER A 427 2.76 -10.86 10.03
C SER A 427 3.73 -11.33 11.11
N ALA A 428 4.61 -10.43 11.57
CA ALA A 428 5.62 -10.72 12.58
C ALA A 428 5.07 -10.73 14.03
N GLY A 429 3.85 -10.27 14.24
CA GLY A 429 3.27 -10.17 15.58
C GLY A 429 3.91 -9.11 16.47
N VAL A 430 4.40 -8.04 15.83
CA VAL A 430 5.04 -6.90 16.49
C VAL A 430 4.03 -5.76 16.63
N PRO A 431 3.88 -5.14 17.82
CA PRO A 431 2.98 -4.02 18.00
C PRO A 431 3.43 -2.77 17.23
N HIS A 432 2.48 -1.89 16.92
CA HIS A 432 2.68 -0.71 16.08
C HIS A 432 2.77 0.59 16.87
N LEU A 433 3.67 1.50 16.49
CA LEU A 433 3.56 2.92 16.76
C LEU A 433 3.46 3.61 15.40
N VAL A 434 2.28 4.16 15.09
CA VAL A 434 2.02 4.70 13.75
C VAL A 434 2.13 6.22 13.77
N VAL A 435 2.94 6.78 12.85
CA VAL A 435 3.15 8.22 12.67
C VAL A 435 2.64 8.62 11.28
N PRO A 436 1.32 8.66 11.06
CA PRO A 436 0.75 8.88 9.74
C PRO A 436 0.95 10.32 9.25
N ALA A 437 1.16 10.46 7.94
CA ALA A 437 1.40 11.75 7.32
C ALA A 437 0.52 12.02 6.07
N TRP A 438 -0.17 11.02 5.52
CA TRP A 438 -1.06 11.16 4.36
C TRP A 438 -2.18 10.11 4.32
N LEU A 439 -3.16 10.34 3.53
CA LEU A 439 -4.34 9.55 3.10
C LEU A 439 -4.59 8.24 3.88
N ASP A 440 -4.28 7.12 3.24
CA ASP A 440 -4.50 5.75 3.74
C ASP A 440 -3.73 5.46 5.03
N CYS A 441 -2.58 6.10 5.22
CA CYS A 441 -1.80 5.99 6.47
C CYS A 441 -2.64 6.30 7.72
N TYR A 442 -3.55 7.27 7.64
CA TYR A 442 -4.46 7.59 8.73
C TYR A 442 -5.47 6.48 9.01
N ASN A 443 -5.91 5.80 7.96
CA ASN A 443 -6.85 4.68 8.10
C ASN A 443 -6.14 3.48 8.76
N TYR A 444 -4.90 3.16 8.36
CA TYR A 444 -4.11 2.09 9.01
C TYR A 444 -3.74 2.42 10.45
N ALA A 445 -3.46 3.69 10.78
CA ALA A 445 -3.29 4.12 12.16
C ALA A 445 -4.57 3.85 12.98
N ALA A 446 -5.74 4.19 12.43
CA ALA A 446 -7.03 3.91 13.07
C ALA A 446 -7.31 2.39 13.20
N LEU A 447 -6.87 1.56 12.25
CA LEU A 447 -6.93 0.10 12.36
C LEU A 447 -6.07 -0.41 13.51
N ALA A 448 -4.81 0.04 13.62
CA ALA A 448 -3.91 -0.36 14.71
C ALA A 448 -4.52 -0.05 16.09
N GLU A 449 -5.14 1.12 16.24
CA GLU A 449 -5.85 1.52 17.47
C GLU A 449 -7.11 0.69 17.71
N SER A 450 -7.96 0.52 16.68
CA SER A 450 -9.25 -0.19 16.79
C SER A 450 -9.08 -1.66 17.19
N PHE A 451 -8.08 -2.33 16.61
CA PHE A 451 -7.77 -3.73 16.92
C PHE A 451 -6.81 -3.88 18.11
N LYS A 452 -6.43 -2.76 18.76
CA LYS A 452 -5.50 -2.74 19.90
C LYS A 452 -4.19 -3.46 19.59
N LEU A 453 -3.65 -3.13 18.43
CA LEU A 453 -2.35 -3.59 17.94
C LEU A 453 -1.27 -2.54 18.17
N GLY A 454 -1.64 -1.29 18.40
CA GLY A 454 -0.72 -0.18 18.56
C GLY A 454 -1.41 1.15 18.89
N VAL A 455 -0.61 2.22 18.81
CA VAL A 455 -1.04 3.59 19.07
C VAL A 455 -0.57 4.53 17.95
N ARG A 456 -1.21 5.70 17.85
CA ARG A 456 -0.78 6.79 16.97
C ARG A 456 0.19 7.71 17.71
N GLY A 457 1.34 8.01 17.10
CA GLY A 457 2.40 8.81 17.70
C GLY A 457 2.32 10.32 17.44
N ASN A 458 1.37 10.77 16.58
CA ASN A 458 1.21 12.18 16.22
C ASN A 458 -0.28 12.56 16.05
N TYR A 459 -1.11 12.20 16.99
CA TYR A 459 -2.57 12.40 16.90
C TYR A 459 -2.97 13.87 16.70
N LYS A 460 -2.33 14.79 17.43
CA LYS A 460 -2.59 16.24 17.37
C LYS A 460 -1.68 16.94 16.36
N ALA A 461 -0.42 16.50 16.28
CA ALA A 461 0.60 17.13 15.45
C ALA A 461 0.51 16.76 13.96
N ALA A 462 -0.26 15.72 13.60
CA ALA A 462 -0.33 15.22 12.23
C ALA A 462 -0.61 16.33 11.19
N PRO A 463 0.15 16.38 10.09
CA PRO A 463 1.13 15.42 9.57
C PRO A 463 2.56 15.59 10.12
N GLY A 464 2.78 16.54 11.04
CA GLY A 464 4.03 16.78 11.73
C GLY A 464 4.29 15.77 12.84
N ILE A 465 5.40 15.99 13.56
CA ILE A 465 5.81 15.21 14.73
C ILE A 465 6.00 16.19 15.89
N SER A 466 5.29 15.95 17.00
CA SER A 466 5.54 16.63 18.28
C SER A 466 6.40 15.74 19.16
N GLN A 467 7.49 16.30 19.72
CA GLN A 467 8.38 15.56 20.61
C GLN A 467 7.63 14.98 21.80
N ASP A 468 6.80 15.79 22.47
CA ASP A 468 6.10 15.38 23.69
C ASP A 468 5.07 14.28 23.41
N GLU A 469 4.26 14.46 22.36
CA GLU A 469 3.24 13.49 21.96
C GLU A 469 3.87 12.15 21.52
N LEU A 470 4.94 12.21 20.75
CA LEU A 470 5.65 11.02 20.30
C LEU A 470 6.37 10.32 21.46
N THR A 471 6.95 11.06 22.40
CA THR A 471 7.57 10.52 23.63
C THR A 471 6.54 9.77 24.47
N GLU A 472 5.36 10.36 24.69
CA GLU A 472 4.27 9.71 25.43
C GLU A 472 3.84 8.41 24.75
N ALA A 473 3.70 8.42 23.43
CA ALA A 473 3.35 7.23 22.65
C ALA A 473 4.43 6.13 22.76
N PHE A 474 5.71 6.47 22.65
CA PHE A 474 6.80 5.51 22.88
C PHE A 474 6.76 4.90 24.28
N LEU A 475 6.66 5.75 25.30
CA LEU A 475 6.63 5.27 26.68
C LEU A 475 5.43 4.36 26.95
N THR A 476 4.24 4.72 26.43
CA THR A 476 3.03 3.84 26.49
C THR A 476 3.28 2.47 25.88
N MET A 477 4.08 2.38 24.81
CA MET A 477 4.38 1.11 24.13
C MET A 477 5.53 0.32 24.78
N LEU A 478 6.32 0.96 25.67
CA LEU A 478 7.54 0.39 26.24
C LEU A 478 7.50 0.23 27.77
N ASP A 479 6.54 0.84 28.47
CA ASP A 479 6.46 0.89 29.94
C ASP A 479 6.13 -0.46 30.63
N GLY A 480 5.73 -1.47 29.85
CA GLY A 480 5.29 -2.74 30.39
C GLY A 480 3.92 -2.72 31.09
N GLY A 481 3.23 -1.58 31.07
CA GLY A 481 1.90 -1.43 31.65
C GLY A 481 0.81 -2.27 30.97
N PRO A 482 -0.41 -2.31 31.54
CA PRO A 482 -1.49 -3.17 31.04
C PRO A 482 -1.83 -2.97 29.57
N SER A 483 -1.78 -1.71 29.08
CA SER A 483 -2.04 -1.36 27.68
C SER A 483 -0.96 -1.91 26.75
N CYS A 484 0.31 -1.73 27.11
CA CYS A 484 1.46 -2.26 26.37
C CYS A 484 1.38 -3.80 26.28
N VAL A 485 1.18 -4.49 27.41
CA VAL A 485 1.06 -5.96 27.48
C VAL A 485 -0.10 -6.44 26.61
N LYS A 486 -1.24 -5.75 26.64
CA LYS A 486 -2.41 -6.10 25.84
C LYS A 486 -2.11 -6.00 24.33
N MET A 487 -1.50 -4.92 23.87
CA MET A 487 -1.17 -4.72 22.46
C MET A 487 -0.16 -5.77 21.97
N ARG A 488 0.90 -6.05 22.74
CA ARG A 488 1.87 -7.11 22.44
C ARG A 488 1.20 -8.49 22.36
N THR A 489 0.30 -8.79 23.30
CA THR A 489 -0.44 -10.08 23.32
C THR A 489 -1.36 -10.19 22.11
N ASN A 490 -2.08 -9.13 21.76
CA ASN A 490 -2.95 -9.09 20.59
C ASN A 490 -2.16 -9.28 19.29
N ALA A 491 -1.06 -8.56 19.10
CA ALA A 491 -0.20 -8.69 17.93
C ALA A 491 0.32 -10.12 17.76
N LYS A 492 0.87 -10.72 18.83
CA LYS A 492 1.35 -12.10 18.80
C LYS A 492 0.23 -13.12 18.55
N ARG A 493 -0.96 -12.92 19.12
CA ARG A 493 -2.12 -13.78 18.88
C ARG A 493 -2.58 -13.71 17.44
N LEU A 494 -2.62 -12.50 16.89
CA LEU A 494 -3.02 -12.25 15.50
C LEU A 494 -2.05 -12.96 14.54
N ALA A 495 -0.74 -12.76 14.68
CA ALA A 495 0.27 -13.42 13.86
C ALA A 495 0.15 -14.95 13.91
N LYS A 496 -0.08 -15.54 15.11
CA LYS A 496 -0.30 -16.98 15.28
C LYS A 496 -1.58 -17.49 14.61
N SER A 497 -2.57 -16.62 14.36
CA SER A 497 -3.81 -17.00 13.65
C SER A 497 -3.65 -17.05 12.14
N ILE A 498 -2.56 -16.53 11.60
CA ILE A 498 -2.23 -16.56 10.17
C ILE A 498 -1.65 -17.94 9.86
N ALA A 499 -2.47 -18.80 9.27
CA ALA A 499 -2.10 -20.19 9.02
C ALA A 499 -0.96 -20.36 8.01
N ARG A 500 -0.89 -19.44 7.01
CA ARG A 500 0.11 -19.46 5.94
C ARG A 500 0.50 -18.03 5.57
N PRO A 501 1.74 -17.78 5.12
CA PRO A 501 2.12 -16.48 4.56
C PRO A 501 1.21 -16.07 3.40
N GLY A 502 0.71 -14.84 3.41
CA GLY A 502 -0.21 -14.36 2.37
C GLY A 502 0.40 -14.38 0.97
N ARG A 503 1.72 -14.22 0.87
CA ARG A 503 2.47 -14.37 -0.41
C ARG A 503 2.32 -15.76 -1.03
N ASP A 504 2.26 -16.82 -0.20
CA ASP A 504 2.10 -18.19 -0.67
C ASP A 504 0.66 -18.45 -1.11
N VAL A 505 -0.31 -17.92 -0.37
CA VAL A 505 -1.73 -17.97 -0.76
C VAL A 505 -1.98 -17.24 -2.08
N ALA A 506 -1.35 -16.06 -2.25
CA ALA A 506 -1.43 -15.29 -3.50
C ALA A 506 -0.80 -16.05 -4.68
N ALA A 507 0.37 -16.66 -4.46
CA ALA A 507 1.07 -17.46 -5.46
C ALA A 507 0.25 -18.67 -5.90
N ASP A 508 -0.31 -19.44 -4.96
CA ASP A 508 -1.18 -20.58 -5.25
C ASP A 508 -2.41 -20.14 -6.05
N ARG A 509 -3.05 -19.02 -5.65
CA ARG A 509 -4.23 -18.52 -6.36
C ARG A 509 -3.91 -18.11 -7.79
N ILE A 510 -2.78 -17.45 -8.02
CA ILE A 510 -2.33 -17.07 -9.37
C ILE A 510 -2.03 -18.32 -10.21
N ALA A 511 -1.37 -19.33 -9.64
CA ALA A 511 -1.11 -20.60 -10.30
C ALA A 511 -2.41 -21.32 -10.69
N GLU A 512 -3.41 -21.37 -9.80
CA GLU A 512 -4.75 -21.91 -10.09
C GLU A 512 -5.43 -21.17 -11.24
N LEU A 513 -5.38 -19.83 -11.24
CA LEU A 513 -5.97 -19.01 -12.30
C LEU A 513 -5.29 -19.26 -13.64
N ALA A 514 -3.97 -19.45 -13.67
CA ALA A 514 -3.23 -19.75 -14.90
C ALA A 514 -3.69 -21.06 -15.54
N VAL A 515 -3.96 -22.10 -14.75
CA VAL A 515 -4.38 -23.43 -15.23
C VAL A 515 -5.88 -23.51 -15.49
N GLY A 516 -6.68 -23.03 -14.57
CA GLY A 516 -8.12 -23.30 -14.53
C GLY A 516 -8.99 -22.25 -15.22
N GLY A 517 -8.54 -21.03 -15.32
CA GLY A 517 -9.33 -19.95 -15.92
C GLY A 517 -10.60 -19.59 -15.15
N ARG A 518 -10.74 -19.96 -13.86
CA ARG A 518 -11.90 -19.64 -13.02
C ARG A 518 -11.52 -19.42 -11.57
#